data_64de0a5f3e3d9b140df53587bf66b69b
#
_entry.id   64de0a5f3e3d9b140df53587bf66b69b
#
_cell.length_a   1.000
_cell.length_b   1.000
_cell.length_c   1.000
_cell.angle_alpha   90.00
_cell.angle_beta   90.00
_cell.angle_gamma   90.00
#
_symmetry.space_group_name_H-M   'P 1'
#
loop_
_entity.id
_entity.type
_entity.pdbx_description
1 polymer ?
#
loop_
_entity_poly.entity_id
_entity_poly.type
_entity_poly.pdbx_seq_one_letter_code
_entity_poly.pdbx_strand_id
1 'polypeptide(L)'
;MSGSHDAPPATLDRALEVGPADWQGPAFYQLLTALVVPRPIGWISTIAQSGVRNLAPYSYFNLMGSDPPYVAFGSSGVKDSLTNLREVPEFVANIVTMHLLERMNFTSGDFPRDEDEFGWAGLTGLPAAKVRPFRVGEAKAHLECEVTQIVTDRNTNIVLGRIVHAHVDPMVWKNGRVDPQLLDPVCRLSGSGYAALGALVNVQRPQWTNIEGSRGQEAMPRAEQRASAT
;
A
#
# COMPACT_ATOMS: atom_id res chain seq x y z
N MET A 1 0.88 40.57 25.30
CA MET A 1 0.27 39.51 26.13
C MET A 1 0.02 38.32 25.23
N SER A 2 0.97 37.40 25.20
CA SER A 2 0.95 36.20 24.35
C SER A 2 0.32 35.08 25.16
N GLY A 3 -0.92 34.72 24.83
CA GLY A 3 -1.59 33.57 25.42
C GLY A 3 -1.01 32.28 24.82
N SER A 4 -0.31 31.54 25.65
CA SER A 4 0.09 30.15 25.32
C SER A 4 -1.18 29.30 25.29
N HIS A 5 -1.57 28.83 24.11
CA HIS A 5 -2.53 27.75 23.97
C HIS A 5 -1.83 26.43 24.31
N ASP A 6 -1.68 26.15 25.60
CA ASP A 6 -1.41 24.80 26.06
C ASP A 6 -2.66 23.97 25.82
N ALA A 7 -2.60 23.07 24.85
CA ALA A 7 -3.62 22.05 24.71
C ALA A 7 -3.65 21.22 26.00
N PRO A 8 -4.82 20.97 26.60
CA PRO A 8 -4.90 20.16 27.81
C PRO A 8 -4.30 18.78 27.56
N PRO A 9 -3.62 18.20 28.55
CA PRO A 9 -3.11 16.84 28.41
C PRO A 9 -4.27 15.91 28.02
N ALA A 10 -4.07 15.10 27.02
CA ALA A 10 -5.04 14.09 26.62
C ALA A 10 -5.29 13.20 27.84
N THR A 11 -6.43 13.39 28.49
CA THR A 11 -6.88 12.50 29.56
C THR A 11 -7.24 11.18 28.87
N LEU A 12 -6.44 10.13 29.10
CA LEU A 12 -6.65 8.76 28.62
C LEU A 12 -8.04 8.19 28.99
N ASP A 13 -8.79 8.88 29.82
CA ASP A 13 -10.08 8.51 30.39
C ASP A 13 -11.29 8.78 29.48
N ARG A 14 -11.09 9.21 28.21
CA ARG A 14 -12.16 9.50 27.24
C ARG A 14 -12.06 8.69 25.95
N ALA A 15 -11.33 7.60 25.95
CA ALA A 15 -11.23 6.73 24.79
C ALA A 15 -12.59 6.06 24.53
N LEU A 16 -13.03 6.05 23.26
CA LEU A 16 -14.11 5.19 22.82
C LEU A 16 -13.59 3.77 22.74
N GLU A 17 -14.04 2.90 23.64
CA GLU A 17 -13.69 1.48 23.62
C GLU A 17 -14.73 0.71 22.80
N VAL A 18 -14.28 0.04 21.75
CA VAL A 18 -15.15 -0.72 20.85
C VAL A 18 -14.45 -1.97 20.36
N GLY A 19 -15.19 -3.08 20.32
CA GLY A 19 -14.74 -4.34 19.78
C GLY A 19 -15.57 -4.77 18.55
N PRO A 20 -15.16 -5.84 17.85
CA PRO A 20 -15.91 -6.37 16.71
C PRO A 20 -17.34 -6.80 17.05
N ALA A 21 -17.60 -7.18 18.33
CA ALA A 21 -18.91 -7.59 18.80
C ALA A 21 -19.88 -6.44 19.08
N ASP A 22 -19.33 -5.22 19.31
CA ASP A 22 -20.13 -4.06 19.70
C ASP A 22 -20.74 -3.36 18.47
N TRP A 23 -20.22 -3.61 17.29
CA TRP A 23 -20.62 -2.95 16.06
C TRP A 23 -21.13 -3.94 15.03
N GLN A 24 -22.34 -3.70 14.54
CA GLN A 24 -22.96 -4.52 13.52
C GLN A 24 -22.65 -4.00 12.10
N GLY A 25 -22.59 -4.91 11.14
CA GLY A 25 -22.41 -4.58 9.74
C GLY A 25 -21.06 -3.96 9.40
N PRO A 26 -21.00 -2.98 8.46
CA PRO A 26 -19.75 -2.43 7.96
C PRO A 26 -19.09 -1.41 8.89
N ALA A 27 -19.69 -1.04 10.03
CA ALA A 27 -19.23 0.08 10.86
C ALA A 27 -17.84 -0.17 11.46
N PHE A 28 -17.55 -1.38 11.96
CA PHE A 28 -16.23 -1.72 12.48
C PHE A 28 -15.17 -1.72 11.38
N TYR A 29 -15.50 -2.21 10.19
CA TYR A 29 -14.63 -2.12 9.03
C TYR A 29 -14.32 -0.66 8.66
N GLN A 30 -15.32 0.22 8.68
CA GLN A 30 -15.13 1.66 8.40
C GLN A 30 -14.22 2.30 9.44
N LEU A 31 -14.37 1.98 10.73
CA LEU A 31 -13.47 2.42 11.78
C LEU A 31 -12.03 1.99 11.51
N LEU A 32 -11.79 0.69 11.28
CA LEU A 32 -10.45 0.17 11.05
C LEU A 32 -9.78 0.83 9.83
N THR A 33 -10.54 1.01 8.74
CA THR A 33 -10.03 1.64 7.52
C THR A 33 -9.86 3.15 7.64
N ALA A 34 -10.44 3.79 8.66
CA ALA A 34 -10.20 5.19 9.01
C ALA A 34 -8.99 5.37 9.94
N LEU A 35 -8.72 4.40 10.80
CA LEU A 35 -7.56 4.44 11.71
C LEU A 35 -6.25 4.06 11.02
N VAL A 36 -6.29 3.07 10.12
CA VAL A 36 -5.10 2.60 9.40
C VAL A 36 -5.00 3.33 8.07
N VAL A 37 -4.46 4.53 8.08
CA VAL A 37 -4.28 5.41 6.92
C VAL A 37 -2.95 6.15 6.99
N PRO A 38 -2.36 6.56 5.88
CA PRO A 38 -2.69 6.19 4.51
C PRO A 38 -2.24 4.75 4.19
N ARG A 39 -3.03 4.01 3.41
CA ARG A 39 -2.63 2.65 2.98
C ARG A 39 -2.06 2.70 1.58
N PRO A 40 -0.89 2.10 1.32
CA PRO A 40 -0.41 1.90 -0.03
C PRO A 40 -1.35 0.95 -0.79
N ILE A 41 -1.37 1.06 -2.11
CA ILE A 41 -2.18 0.21 -2.99
C ILE A 41 -1.23 -0.69 -3.79
N GLY A 42 -1.36 -1.99 -3.59
CA GLY A 42 -0.80 -2.99 -4.50
C GLY A 42 -1.80 -3.23 -5.63
N TRP A 43 -1.50 -2.77 -6.84
CA TRP A 43 -2.28 -3.10 -8.02
C TRP A 43 -1.77 -4.43 -8.55
N ILE A 44 -2.42 -5.50 -8.12
CA ILE A 44 -1.93 -6.86 -8.27
C ILE A 44 -2.40 -7.43 -9.61
N SER A 45 -1.46 -7.74 -10.48
CA SER A 45 -1.73 -8.53 -11.67
C SER A 45 -1.40 -9.99 -11.43
N THR A 46 -2.28 -10.86 -11.86
CA THR A 46 -2.15 -12.31 -11.85
C THR A 46 -2.52 -12.87 -13.23
N ILE A 47 -2.29 -14.15 -13.44
CA ILE A 47 -2.68 -14.85 -14.67
C ILE A 47 -3.29 -16.20 -14.33
N ALA A 48 -4.42 -16.52 -14.92
CA ALA A 48 -5.03 -17.82 -14.80
C ALA A 48 -4.18 -18.88 -15.55
N GLN A 49 -4.36 -20.15 -15.21
CA GLN A 49 -3.71 -21.23 -15.96
C GLN A 49 -4.12 -21.24 -17.44
N SER A 50 -5.32 -20.79 -17.76
CA SER A 50 -5.83 -20.60 -19.13
C SER A 50 -5.15 -19.47 -19.90
N GLY A 51 -4.38 -18.60 -19.24
CA GLY A 51 -3.73 -17.44 -19.83
C GLY A 51 -4.52 -16.14 -19.71
N VAL A 52 -5.73 -16.15 -19.17
CA VAL A 52 -6.51 -14.93 -18.90
C VAL A 52 -5.81 -14.09 -17.85
N ARG A 53 -5.56 -12.82 -18.17
CA ARG A 53 -4.94 -11.85 -17.26
C ARG A 53 -5.98 -11.31 -16.31
N ASN A 54 -5.57 -11.03 -15.07
CA ASN A 54 -6.40 -10.37 -14.09
C ASN A 54 -5.62 -9.24 -13.42
N LEU A 55 -6.29 -8.12 -13.13
CA LEU A 55 -5.69 -6.94 -12.52
C LEU A 55 -6.64 -6.32 -11.51
N ALA A 56 -6.32 -6.41 -10.23
CA ALA A 56 -7.16 -5.91 -9.14
C ALA A 56 -6.38 -5.13 -8.08
N PRO A 57 -6.92 -4.00 -7.54
CA PRO A 57 -6.26 -3.23 -6.50
C PRO A 57 -6.53 -3.79 -5.10
N TYR A 58 -5.49 -3.82 -4.28
CA TYR A 58 -5.55 -4.21 -2.86
C TYR A 58 -4.93 -3.12 -1.99
N SER A 59 -5.72 -2.57 -1.06
CA SER A 59 -5.24 -1.55 -0.13
C SER A 59 -4.83 -2.11 1.24
N TYR A 60 -5.00 -3.39 1.48
CA TYR A 60 -4.31 -4.11 2.55
C TYR A 60 -3.00 -4.65 1.99
N PHE A 61 -2.09 -3.75 1.60
CA PHE A 61 -0.82 -4.06 0.95
C PHE A 61 0.32 -3.35 1.66
N ASN A 62 1.45 -4.04 1.88
CA ASN A 62 2.65 -3.38 2.40
C ASN A 62 3.92 -4.22 2.15
N LEU A 63 5.09 -3.55 2.32
CA LEU A 63 6.40 -4.19 2.44
C LEU A 63 6.52 -4.84 3.82
N MET A 64 6.93 -6.13 3.88
CA MET A 64 7.00 -6.92 5.11
C MET A 64 8.41 -7.28 5.55
N GLY A 65 9.39 -7.11 4.68
CA GLY A 65 10.78 -7.43 4.97
C GLY A 65 11.71 -6.99 3.86
N SER A 66 13.00 -6.93 4.15
CA SER A 66 14.03 -6.52 3.20
C SER A 66 15.11 -7.57 2.95
N ASP A 67 15.25 -8.57 3.83
CA ASP A 67 16.20 -9.67 3.70
C ASP A 67 15.63 -10.95 4.31
N PRO A 68 15.06 -11.85 3.50
CA PRO A 68 14.67 -11.63 2.10
C PRO A 68 13.56 -10.58 1.95
N PRO A 69 13.44 -9.93 0.76
CA PRO A 69 12.45 -8.89 0.54
C PRO A 69 11.05 -9.50 0.31
N TYR A 70 10.07 -9.02 1.08
CA TYR A 70 8.68 -9.49 1.01
C TYR A 70 7.69 -8.35 0.92
N VAL A 71 6.62 -8.59 0.17
CA VAL A 71 5.36 -7.84 0.27
C VAL A 71 4.24 -8.76 0.71
N ALA A 72 3.22 -8.19 1.34
CA ALA A 72 1.98 -8.90 1.61
C ALA A 72 0.77 -8.10 1.18
N PHE A 73 -0.30 -8.79 0.81
CA PHE A 73 -1.60 -8.18 0.65
C PHE A 73 -2.72 -9.06 1.19
N GLY A 74 -3.79 -8.39 1.65
CA GLY A 74 -4.98 -9.04 2.18
C GLY A 74 -6.13 -9.04 1.17
N SER A 75 -6.79 -10.20 1.02
CA SER A 75 -8.01 -10.37 0.23
C SER A 75 -9.15 -10.86 1.12
N SER A 76 -10.29 -10.19 1.04
CA SER A 76 -11.54 -10.64 1.66
C SER A 76 -12.28 -11.56 0.70
N GLY A 77 -12.48 -12.80 1.12
CA GLY A 77 -13.08 -13.84 0.27
C GLY A 77 -12.14 -14.39 -0.80
N VAL A 78 -12.69 -15.33 -1.56
CA VAL A 78 -12.00 -15.91 -2.72
C VAL A 78 -12.39 -15.09 -3.94
N LYS A 79 -11.42 -14.33 -4.46
CA LYS A 79 -11.51 -13.55 -5.70
C LYS A 79 -10.63 -14.16 -6.77
N ASP A 80 -10.74 -13.69 -8.02
CA ASP A 80 -9.99 -14.22 -9.15
C ASP A 80 -8.48 -14.18 -8.93
N SER A 81 -7.95 -13.06 -8.39
CA SER A 81 -6.54 -12.99 -8.02
C SER A 81 -6.12 -14.14 -7.10
N LEU A 82 -6.90 -14.44 -6.05
CA LEU A 82 -6.56 -15.52 -5.13
C LEU A 82 -6.66 -16.91 -5.79
N THR A 83 -7.65 -17.11 -6.64
CA THR A 83 -7.81 -18.33 -7.42
C THR A 83 -6.63 -18.52 -8.36
N ASN A 84 -6.24 -17.47 -9.08
CA ASN A 84 -5.09 -17.51 -9.97
C ASN A 84 -3.79 -17.81 -9.22
N LEU A 85 -3.58 -17.22 -8.03
CA LEU A 85 -2.39 -17.45 -7.22
C LEU A 85 -2.28 -18.87 -6.66
N ARG A 86 -3.37 -19.59 -6.52
CA ARG A 86 -3.37 -21.02 -6.16
C ARG A 86 -2.99 -21.90 -7.33
N GLU A 87 -3.25 -21.47 -8.57
CA GLU A 87 -2.91 -22.17 -9.81
C GLU A 87 -1.52 -21.78 -10.30
N VAL A 88 -1.22 -20.48 -10.27
CA VAL A 88 0.03 -19.85 -10.72
C VAL A 88 0.52 -18.96 -9.57
N PRO A 89 1.43 -19.44 -8.71
CA PRO A 89 1.83 -18.77 -7.49
C PRO A 89 2.79 -17.58 -7.75
N GLU A 90 2.41 -16.71 -8.66
CA GLU A 90 3.19 -15.56 -9.12
C GLU A 90 2.29 -14.34 -9.30
N PHE A 91 2.82 -13.14 -9.02
CA PHE A 91 2.11 -11.88 -9.28
C PHE A 91 3.08 -10.73 -9.55
N VAL A 92 2.55 -9.66 -10.11
CA VAL A 92 3.23 -8.36 -10.14
C VAL A 92 2.43 -7.37 -9.30
N ALA A 93 3.09 -6.70 -8.35
CA ALA A 93 2.54 -5.54 -7.68
C ALA A 93 2.97 -4.28 -8.44
N ASN A 94 2.03 -3.66 -9.12
CA ASN A 94 2.24 -2.40 -9.84
C ASN A 94 1.96 -1.24 -8.87
N ILE A 95 2.84 -0.24 -8.84
CA ILE A 95 2.67 0.93 -7.98
C ILE A 95 1.72 1.92 -8.66
N VAL A 96 0.61 2.19 -7.99
CA VAL A 96 -0.41 3.11 -8.50
C VAL A 96 0.01 4.56 -8.27
N THR A 97 -0.12 5.38 -9.30
CA THR A 97 0.16 6.82 -9.27
C THR A 97 -1.12 7.61 -9.51
N MET A 98 -1.14 8.91 -9.15
CA MET A 98 -2.37 9.71 -9.22
C MET A 98 -3.01 9.73 -10.61
N HIS A 99 -2.21 9.76 -11.67
CA HIS A 99 -2.76 9.76 -13.05
C HIS A 99 -3.41 8.41 -13.46
N LEU A 100 -3.15 7.34 -12.73
CA LEU A 100 -3.74 6.01 -12.95
C LEU A 100 -4.91 5.71 -12.01
N LEU A 101 -5.26 6.63 -11.10
CA LEU A 101 -6.25 6.41 -10.07
C LEU A 101 -7.60 5.90 -10.61
N GLU A 102 -8.14 6.55 -11.64
CA GLU A 102 -9.45 6.19 -12.20
C GLU A 102 -9.41 4.83 -12.89
N ARG A 103 -8.34 4.54 -13.66
CA ARG A 103 -8.17 3.23 -14.31
C ARG A 103 -7.99 2.11 -13.29
N MET A 104 -7.21 2.34 -12.25
CA MET A 104 -7.05 1.41 -11.15
C MET A 104 -8.37 1.17 -10.42
N ASN A 105 -9.11 2.24 -10.10
CA ASN A 105 -10.40 2.11 -9.44
C ASN A 105 -11.41 1.37 -10.33
N PHE A 106 -11.38 1.58 -11.64
CA PHE A 106 -12.21 0.84 -12.59
C PHE A 106 -11.96 -0.68 -12.51
N THR A 107 -10.69 -1.12 -12.41
CA THR A 107 -10.35 -2.55 -12.28
C THR A 107 -10.70 -3.16 -10.91
N SER A 108 -11.30 -2.41 -10.00
CA SER A 108 -11.86 -2.93 -8.75
C SER A 108 -13.29 -3.48 -8.90
N GLY A 109 -13.89 -3.33 -10.07
CA GLY A 109 -15.22 -3.84 -10.39
C GLY A 109 -15.30 -5.38 -10.34
N ASP A 110 -16.52 -5.90 -10.27
CA ASP A 110 -16.77 -7.34 -10.30
C ASP A 110 -16.84 -7.81 -11.77
N PHE A 111 -15.66 -8.02 -12.37
CA PHE A 111 -15.57 -8.56 -13.72
C PHE A 111 -15.82 -10.06 -13.73
N PRO A 112 -16.38 -10.62 -14.83
CA PRO A 112 -16.38 -12.06 -15.07
C PRO A 112 -14.94 -12.60 -15.12
N ARG A 113 -14.73 -13.83 -14.63
CA ARG A 113 -13.39 -14.46 -14.50
C ARG A 113 -12.66 -14.63 -15.85
N ASP A 114 -13.36 -14.68 -16.95
CA ASP A 114 -12.86 -14.82 -18.31
C ASP A 114 -12.57 -13.49 -19.01
N GLU A 115 -12.81 -12.37 -18.31
CA GLU A 115 -12.53 -11.02 -18.81
C GLU A 115 -11.16 -10.53 -18.36
N ASP A 116 -10.56 -9.67 -19.17
CA ASP A 116 -9.22 -9.11 -18.98
C ASP A 116 -9.32 -7.61 -18.62
N GLU A 117 -9.12 -7.28 -17.34
CA GLU A 117 -9.21 -5.90 -16.86
C GLU A 117 -8.19 -4.96 -17.51
N PHE A 118 -7.04 -5.45 -18.00
CA PHE A 118 -6.10 -4.60 -18.75
C PHE A 118 -6.76 -4.03 -20.00
N GLY A 119 -7.45 -4.89 -20.76
CA GLY A 119 -8.15 -4.46 -21.97
C GLY A 119 -9.28 -3.49 -21.67
N TRP A 120 -10.11 -3.81 -20.68
CA TRP A 120 -11.23 -2.96 -20.28
C TRP A 120 -10.80 -1.60 -19.74
N ALA A 121 -9.70 -1.52 -19.00
CA ALA A 121 -9.16 -0.27 -18.46
C ALA A 121 -8.28 0.50 -19.47
N GLY A 122 -8.09 -0.02 -20.70
CA GLY A 122 -7.23 0.59 -21.71
C GLY A 122 -5.76 0.64 -21.30
N LEU A 123 -5.28 -0.42 -20.63
CA LEU A 123 -3.91 -0.52 -20.11
C LEU A 123 -3.06 -1.44 -20.97
N THR A 124 -1.78 -1.11 -21.06
CA THR A 124 -0.79 -1.93 -21.77
C THR A 124 -0.22 -2.99 -20.85
N GLY A 125 -0.43 -4.26 -21.16
CA GLY A 125 0.24 -5.36 -20.48
C GLY A 125 1.64 -5.57 -21.04
N LEU A 126 2.68 -5.29 -20.25
CA LEU A 126 4.07 -5.58 -20.59
C LEU A 126 4.53 -6.90 -19.95
N PRO A 127 5.30 -7.74 -20.65
CA PRO A 127 5.82 -8.97 -20.05
C PRO A 127 6.73 -8.64 -18.85
N ALA A 128 6.63 -9.47 -17.82
CA ALA A 128 7.56 -9.46 -16.70
C ALA A 128 8.88 -10.18 -17.07
N ALA A 129 9.91 -9.99 -16.25
CA ALA A 129 11.24 -10.58 -16.50
C ALA A 129 11.41 -11.94 -15.82
N LYS A 130 10.74 -12.19 -14.68
CA LYS A 130 10.94 -13.38 -13.84
C LYS A 130 9.68 -14.17 -13.56
N VAL A 131 8.50 -13.56 -13.74
CA VAL A 131 7.21 -14.18 -13.45
C VAL A 131 6.30 -14.13 -14.68
N ARG A 132 5.25 -14.94 -14.68
CA ARG A 132 4.31 -15.03 -15.82
C ARG A 132 3.33 -13.85 -15.93
N PRO A 133 2.79 -13.29 -14.82
CA PRO A 133 1.87 -12.17 -14.89
C PRO A 133 2.49 -10.92 -15.53
N PHE A 134 1.65 -10.10 -16.15
CA PHE A 134 2.06 -8.91 -16.86
C PHE A 134 2.20 -7.69 -15.94
N ARG A 135 3.09 -6.78 -16.30
CA ARG A 135 3.20 -5.45 -15.69
C ARG A 135 2.25 -4.47 -16.37
N VAL A 136 1.74 -3.51 -15.62
CA VAL A 136 1.01 -2.36 -16.18
C VAL A 136 2.00 -1.39 -16.80
N GLY A 137 2.00 -1.25 -18.12
CA GLY A 137 2.99 -0.46 -18.86
C GLY A 137 3.03 1.01 -18.48
N GLU A 138 1.91 1.58 -18.05
CA GLU A 138 1.75 2.96 -17.64
C GLU A 138 2.19 3.24 -16.20
N ALA A 139 2.42 2.19 -15.37
CA ALA A 139 2.91 2.35 -14.01
C ALA A 139 4.42 2.59 -13.99
N LYS A 140 4.86 3.47 -13.08
CA LYS A 140 6.27 3.88 -12.99
C LYS A 140 7.16 2.87 -12.23
N ALA A 141 6.57 1.96 -11.48
CA ALA A 141 7.33 0.94 -10.76
C ALA A 141 6.53 -0.35 -10.57
N HIS A 142 7.24 -1.48 -10.56
CA HIS A 142 6.67 -2.82 -10.47
C HIS A 142 7.55 -3.71 -9.60
N LEU A 143 6.92 -4.60 -8.84
CA LEU A 143 7.58 -5.64 -8.05
C LEU A 143 7.07 -6.99 -8.54
N GLU A 144 7.95 -7.79 -9.13
CA GLU A 144 7.66 -9.17 -9.50
C GLU A 144 7.83 -10.08 -8.31
N CYS A 145 6.85 -10.91 -8.03
CA CYS A 145 6.77 -11.67 -6.79
C CYS A 145 6.41 -13.13 -7.02
N GLU A 146 7.06 -14.01 -6.27
CA GLU A 146 6.68 -15.42 -6.10
C GLU A 146 5.94 -15.59 -4.78
N VAL A 147 4.78 -16.23 -4.81
CA VAL A 147 4.01 -16.53 -3.59
C VAL A 147 4.74 -17.58 -2.76
N THR A 148 5.02 -17.25 -1.51
CA THR A 148 5.63 -18.17 -0.56
C THR A 148 4.63 -18.78 0.41
N GLN A 149 3.55 -18.04 0.71
CA GLN A 149 2.52 -18.50 1.63
C GLN A 149 1.20 -17.77 1.37
N ILE A 150 0.10 -18.50 1.53
CA ILE A 150 -1.25 -17.94 1.66
C ILE A 150 -1.80 -18.38 3.00
N VAL A 151 -2.01 -17.43 3.91
CA VAL A 151 -2.64 -17.69 5.22
C VAL A 151 -4.11 -17.40 5.10
N THR A 152 -4.94 -18.36 5.42
CA THR A 152 -6.41 -18.22 5.38
C THR A 152 -6.99 -18.40 6.77
N ASP A 153 -7.75 -17.41 7.22
CA ASP A 153 -8.61 -17.49 8.39
C ASP A 153 -10.01 -17.01 8.02
N ARG A 154 -10.98 -17.94 7.98
CA ARG A 154 -12.36 -17.68 7.55
C ARG A 154 -12.40 -16.97 6.18
N ASN A 155 -12.87 -15.73 6.15
CA ASN A 155 -12.98 -14.91 4.92
C ASN A 155 -11.75 -14.04 4.66
N THR A 156 -10.73 -14.07 5.51
CA THR A 156 -9.50 -13.31 5.37
C THR A 156 -8.41 -14.18 4.78
N ASN A 157 -7.81 -13.72 3.69
CA ASN A 157 -6.67 -14.37 3.06
C ASN A 157 -5.51 -13.37 3.00
N ILE A 158 -4.35 -13.76 3.52
CA ILE A 158 -3.12 -12.97 3.46
C ILE A 158 -2.15 -13.68 2.53
N VAL A 159 -1.80 -13.03 1.45
CA VAL A 159 -0.82 -13.51 0.48
C VAL A 159 0.53 -12.91 0.82
N LEU A 160 1.54 -13.75 1.01
CA LEU A 160 2.93 -13.36 1.20
C LEU A 160 3.72 -13.68 -0.06
N GLY A 161 4.29 -12.65 -0.69
CA GLY A 161 5.10 -12.75 -1.90
C GLY A 161 6.53 -12.30 -1.68
N ARG A 162 7.48 -13.16 -2.04
CA ARG A 162 8.90 -12.79 -2.11
C ARG A 162 9.15 -11.98 -3.37
N ILE A 163 9.72 -10.80 -3.25
CA ILE A 163 10.12 -9.98 -4.39
C ILE A 163 11.33 -10.62 -5.06
N VAL A 164 11.21 -10.96 -6.33
CA VAL A 164 12.28 -11.58 -7.12
C VAL A 164 12.85 -10.65 -8.18
N HIS A 165 12.14 -9.58 -8.52
CA HIS A 165 12.62 -8.54 -9.45
C HIS A 165 11.85 -7.24 -9.27
N ALA A 166 12.48 -6.12 -9.61
CA ALA A 166 11.84 -4.80 -9.61
C ALA A 166 12.14 -4.05 -10.91
N HIS A 167 11.13 -3.33 -11.40
CA HIS A 167 11.29 -2.37 -12.50
C HIS A 167 10.97 -0.97 -11.97
N VAL A 168 11.77 0.00 -12.35
CA VAL A 168 11.61 1.40 -11.96
C VAL A 168 11.84 2.27 -13.19
N ASP A 169 10.90 3.15 -13.48
CA ASP A 169 11.05 4.15 -14.54
C ASP A 169 12.24 5.06 -14.21
N PRO A 170 13.21 5.22 -15.12
CA PRO A 170 14.34 6.13 -14.91
C PRO A 170 13.94 7.57 -14.56
N MET A 171 12.75 8.02 -14.99
CA MET A 171 12.25 9.37 -14.70
C MET A 171 11.99 9.62 -13.21
N VAL A 172 11.74 8.56 -12.43
CA VAL A 172 11.56 8.68 -10.97
C VAL A 172 12.83 8.39 -10.18
N TRP A 173 13.94 8.04 -10.87
CA TRP A 173 15.22 7.71 -10.25
C TRP A 173 16.12 8.94 -10.19
N LYS A 174 16.39 9.47 -9.00
CA LYS A 174 17.27 10.61 -8.78
C LYS A 174 18.28 10.31 -7.67
N ASN A 175 19.53 10.72 -7.89
CA ASN A 175 20.58 10.64 -6.87
C ASN A 175 20.72 9.25 -6.22
N GLY A 176 20.61 8.19 -7.03
CA GLY A 176 20.74 6.80 -6.56
C GLY A 176 19.53 6.23 -5.82
N ARG A 177 18.36 6.88 -5.87
CA ARG A 177 17.13 6.46 -5.21
C ARG A 177 15.87 6.88 -5.98
N VAL A 178 14.76 6.25 -5.64
CA VAL A 178 13.45 6.69 -6.13
C VAL A 178 13.06 7.99 -5.42
N ASP A 179 12.70 8.99 -6.20
CA ASP A 179 12.14 10.25 -5.71
C ASP A 179 10.62 10.06 -5.51
N PRO A 180 10.10 10.13 -4.27
CA PRO A 180 8.70 9.85 -4.00
C PRO A 180 7.75 10.89 -4.60
N GLN A 181 8.17 12.13 -4.81
CA GLN A 181 7.36 13.16 -5.45
C GLN A 181 7.23 12.91 -6.95
N LEU A 182 8.29 12.43 -7.61
CA LEU A 182 8.24 12.04 -9.02
C LEU A 182 7.48 10.73 -9.24
N LEU A 183 7.58 9.80 -8.29
CA LEU A 183 6.78 8.59 -8.31
C LEU A 183 5.29 8.93 -8.20
N ASP A 184 4.92 9.90 -7.35
CA ASP A 184 3.54 10.37 -7.12
C ASP A 184 2.56 9.22 -6.78
N PRO A 185 2.86 8.39 -5.77
CA PRO A 185 2.02 7.25 -5.43
C PRO A 185 0.70 7.72 -4.81
N VAL A 186 -0.39 7.03 -5.14
CA VAL A 186 -1.69 7.24 -4.51
C VAL A 186 -1.89 6.31 -3.33
N CYS A 187 -2.52 6.81 -2.29
CA CYS A 187 -2.86 6.06 -1.08
C CYS A 187 -4.36 5.96 -0.88
N ARG A 188 -4.83 4.82 -0.36
CA ARG A 188 -6.23 4.62 0.02
C ARG A 188 -6.49 5.16 1.42
N LEU A 189 -7.61 5.86 1.57
CA LEU A 189 -8.19 6.28 2.83
C LEU A 189 -9.45 5.45 3.16
N SER A 190 -10.26 5.93 4.10
CA SER A 190 -11.56 5.31 4.40
C SER A 190 -12.60 5.59 3.30
N GLY A 191 -13.60 4.74 3.21
CA GLY A 191 -14.70 4.85 2.23
C GLY A 191 -14.18 4.87 0.79
N SER A 192 -14.59 5.86 0.00
CA SER A 192 -14.13 6.10 -1.37
C SER A 192 -12.91 7.04 -1.46
N GLY A 193 -12.31 7.41 -0.31
CA GLY A 193 -11.25 8.39 -0.25
C GLY A 193 -9.89 7.88 -0.75
N TYR A 194 -9.16 8.75 -1.43
CA TYR A 194 -7.76 8.59 -1.84
C TYR A 194 -6.97 9.85 -1.51
N ALA A 195 -5.67 9.74 -1.42
CA ALA A 195 -4.77 10.87 -1.21
C ALA A 195 -3.47 10.70 -1.99
N ALA A 196 -2.89 11.80 -2.45
CA ALA A 196 -1.50 11.87 -2.88
C ALA A 196 -0.57 12.02 -1.67
N LEU A 197 0.74 11.94 -1.89
CA LEU A 197 1.71 12.32 -0.88
C LEU A 197 1.58 13.83 -0.58
N GLY A 198 1.56 14.17 0.71
CA GLY A 198 1.69 15.54 1.18
C GLY A 198 3.15 16.02 1.18
N ALA A 199 3.41 17.09 1.94
CA ALA A 199 4.76 17.58 2.15
C ALA A 199 5.64 16.51 2.82
N LEU A 200 6.86 16.35 2.31
CA LEU A 200 7.82 15.40 2.86
C LEU A 200 8.45 15.97 4.14
N VAL A 201 8.46 15.19 5.19
CA VAL A 201 9.14 15.53 6.45
C VAL A 201 10.27 14.54 6.67
N ASN A 202 11.47 15.05 6.90
CA ASN A 202 12.65 14.24 7.19
C ASN A 202 12.97 14.31 8.68
N VAL A 203 12.87 13.18 9.36
CA VAL A 203 13.25 13.04 10.77
C VAL A 203 14.32 11.96 10.88
N GLN A 204 15.46 12.32 11.44
CA GLN A 204 16.54 11.36 11.64
C GLN A 204 16.20 10.39 12.76
N ARG A 205 16.50 9.10 12.54
CA ARG A 205 16.36 8.09 13.58
C ARG A 205 17.38 8.39 14.69
N PRO A 206 16.95 8.52 15.96
CA PRO A 206 17.87 8.77 17.05
C PRO A 206 18.81 7.58 17.26
N GLN A 207 20.04 7.87 17.62
CA GLN A 207 21.03 6.89 18.06
C GLN A 207 20.99 6.81 19.58
N TRP A 208 21.22 5.62 20.18
CA TRP A 208 21.23 5.47 21.63
C TRP A 208 22.19 6.43 22.31
N THR A 209 23.39 6.60 21.76
CA THR A 209 24.41 7.55 22.23
C THR A 209 23.95 8.99 22.33
N ASN A 210 22.92 9.37 21.55
CA ASN A 210 22.36 10.73 21.53
C ASN A 210 21.16 10.90 22.50
N ILE A 211 20.65 9.80 23.07
CA ILE A 211 19.46 9.81 23.94
C ILE A 211 19.72 9.26 25.36
N GLU A 212 20.87 8.63 25.60
CA GLU A 212 21.21 7.97 26.85
C GLU A 212 21.07 8.88 28.09
N GLY A 213 21.41 10.18 27.95
CA GLY A 213 21.29 11.18 29.03
C GLY A 213 19.95 11.88 29.12
N SER A 214 18.99 11.60 28.22
CA SER A 214 17.72 12.36 28.12
C SER A 214 16.54 11.69 28.84
N ARG A 215 16.76 10.62 29.60
CA ARG A 215 15.70 9.89 30.31
C ARG A 215 15.05 10.80 31.37
N GLY A 216 13.74 11.06 31.19
CA GLY A 216 12.97 11.91 32.11
C GLY A 216 13.07 13.41 31.86
N GLN A 217 13.80 13.85 30.83
CA GLN A 217 13.74 15.24 30.37
C GLN A 217 12.51 15.44 29.46
N GLU A 218 11.81 16.56 29.65
CA GLU A 218 10.64 16.89 28.84
C GLU A 218 10.98 16.96 27.36
N ALA A 219 10.17 16.26 26.60
CA ALA A 219 9.91 16.38 25.18
C ALA A 219 11.10 16.74 24.26
N MET A 220 11.40 15.83 23.38
CA MET A 220 12.16 16.09 22.15
C MET A 220 11.79 17.48 21.56
N PRO A 221 12.78 18.27 21.11
CA PRO A 221 12.49 19.53 20.45
C PRO A 221 11.55 19.27 19.25
N ARG A 222 10.48 20.03 19.16
CA ARG A 222 9.57 20.00 18.01
C ARG A 222 10.41 20.17 16.75
N ALA A 223 10.26 19.25 15.79
CA ALA A 223 10.91 19.40 14.51
C ALA A 223 10.54 20.77 13.93
N GLU A 224 11.52 21.67 13.82
CA GLU A 224 11.33 22.93 13.14
C GLU A 224 10.87 22.61 11.71
N GLN A 225 9.68 23.10 11.37
CA GLN A 225 9.18 23.06 10.00
C GLN A 225 10.10 23.95 9.17
N ARG A 226 11.18 23.40 8.64
CA ARG A 226 11.91 24.03 7.56
C ARG A 226 11.05 23.89 6.32
N ALA A 227 10.22 24.90 6.07
CA ALA A 227 9.72 25.17 4.75
C ALA A 227 10.92 25.30 3.83
N SER A 228 11.15 24.31 2.97
CA SER A 228 12.07 24.46 1.85
C SER A 228 11.41 25.43 0.90
N ALA A 229 11.78 26.71 0.99
CA ALA A 229 11.58 27.69 -0.05
C ALA A 229 12.48 27.31 -1.24
N THR A 230 11.86 27.35 -2.44
CA THR A 230 12.40 27.25 -3.82
C THR A 230 12.92 25.90 -4.24
#